data_1f9f95c91b8b7ed6059b5f20c776e7c3
#
_entry.id   1f9f95c91b8b7ed6059b5f20c776e7c3
#
_cell.length_a   1.000
_cell.length_b   1.000
_cell.length_c   1.000
_cell.angle_alpha   90.00
_cell.angle_beta   90.00
_cell.angle_gamma   90.00
#
_symmetry.space_group_name_H-M   'P 1'
#
loop_
_entity.id
_entity.type
_entity.pdbx_description
1 polymer ?
#
loop_
_entity_poly.entity_id
_entity_poly.type
_entity_poly.pdbx_seq_one_letter_code
_entity_poly.pdbx_strand_id
1 'polypeptide(L)'
;MHHDMKRFVREILKSPRRRAIPIMTSPGIDLIGAKPVEVFRDGALQFRCIQALAGAVHADALVTFMDLSVEAEAFGSPVRYSEHENPTVSGSIASTPEAIDALAVPEVGAKRTAEVLRCAELCAANLDRPVLGGMIGPFSLAGRLADMTEIMILALRAAASRPR
;
A
#
# COMPACT_ATOMS: atom_id res chain seq x y z
N MET A 1 7.11 1.92 -20.63
CA MET A 1 6.13 1.59 -21.70
C MET A 1 4.73 1.75 -21.12
N HIS A 2 3.82 2.49 -21.76
CA HIS A 2 2.45 2.63 -21.26
C HIS A 2 1.62 1.39 -21.66
N HIS A 3 1.12 0.65 -20.67
CA HIS A 3 0.21 -0.46 -20.89
C HIS A 3 -1.24 0.03 -20.95
N ASP A 4 -2.00 -0.38 -21.99
CA ASP A 4 -3.45 -0.16 -22.02
C ASP A 4 -4.15 -1.13 -21.07
N MET A 5 -4.47 -0.65 -19.88
CA MET A 5 -5.11 -1.45 -18.83
C MET A 5 -6.51 -1.92 -19.20
N LYS A 6 -7.26 -1.19 -20.05
CA LYS A 6 -8.56 -1.63 -20.56
C LYS A 6 -8.40 -2.82 -21.51
N ARG A 7 -7.37 -2.79 -22.33
CA ARG A 7 -7.01 -3.92 -23.17
C ARG A 7 -6.57 -5.12 -22.33
N PHE A 8 -5.72 -4.92 -21.35
CA PHE A 8 -5.26 -5.96 -20.44
C PHE A 8 -6.43 -6.68 -19.74
N VAL A 9 -7.40 -5.93 -19.18
CA VAL A 9 -8.60 -6.50 -18.57
C VAL A 9 -9.43 -7.31 -19.61
N ARG A 10 -9.63 -6.78 -20.81
CA ARG A 10 -10.35 -7.53 -21.87
C ARG A 10 -9.66 -8.83 -22.26
N GLU A 11 -8.33 -8.83 -22.30
CA GLU A 11 -7.52 -10.03 -22.58
C GLU A 11 -7.65 -11.07 -21.46
N ILE A 12 -7.65 -10.64 -20.19
CA ILE A 12 -7.91 -11.52 -19.05
C ILE A 12 -9.29 -12.19 -19.17
N LEU A 13 -10.33 -11.41 -19.42
CA LEU A 13 -11.71 -11.90 -19.51
C LEU A 13 -11.93 -12.89 -20.66
N LYS A 14 -11.16 -12.78 -21.74
CA LYS A 14 -11.23 -13.67 -22.90
C LYS A 14 -10.25 -14.85 -22.83
N SER A 15 -9.34 -14.85 -21.87
CA SER A 15 -8.31 -15.88 -21.78
C SER A 15 -8.89 -17.21 -21.24
N PRO A 16 -8.60 -18.35 -21.89
CA PRO A 16 -8.94 -19.66 -21.33
C PRO A 16 -8.06 -20.02 -20.12
N ARG A 17 -6.95 -19.31 -19.91
CA ARG A 17 -6.01 -19.51 -18.80
C ARG A 17 -6.23 -18.44 -17.73
N ARG A 18 -6.16 -18.86 -16.47
CA ARG A 18 -6.10 -17.91 -15.35
C ARG A 18 -4.79 -17.14 -15.37
N ARG A 19 -4.86 -15.88 -15.01
CA ARG A 19 -3.69 -14.99 -14.84
C ARG A 19 -3.30 -14.93 -13.37
N ALA A 20 -2.01 -14.84 -13.11
CA ALA A 20 -1.46 -14.72 -11.76
C ALA A 20 -0.92 -13.30 -11.55
N ILE A 21 -1.46 -12.60 -10.58
CA ILE A 21 -1.02 -11.26 -10.15
C ILE A 21 -0.76 -11.33 -8.64
N PRO A 22 0.36 -11.88 -8.22
CA PRO A 22 0.66 -12.02 -6.80
C PRO A 22 1.06 -10.69 -6.17
N ILE A 23 0.59 -10.45 -4.95
CA ILE A 23 1.08 -9.36 -4.11
C ILE A 23 2.32 -9.88 -3.39
N MET A 24 3.49 -9.63 -3.97
CA MET A 24 4.77 -10.12 -3.45
C MET A 24 5.78 -8.98 -3.44
N THR A 25 5.96 -8.35 -2.29
CA THR A 25 6.93 -7.26 -2.18
C THR A 25 8.10 -7.61 -1.28
N SER A 26 7.84 -8.17 -0.11
CA SER A 26 8.87 -8.52 0.87
C SER A 26 9.95 -9.48 0.36
N PRO A 27 9.66 -10.56 -0.40
CA PRO A 27 10.71 -11.42 -0.95
C PRO A 27 11.71 -10.68 -1.86
N GLY A 28 11.32 -9.55 -2.46
CA GLY A 28 12.23 -8.72 -3.23
C GLY A 28 13.33 -8.08 -2.39
N ILE A 29 13.08 -7.84 -1.11
CA ILE A 29 14.07 -7.30 -0.16
C ILE A 29 15.23 -8.28 0.00
N ASP A 30 14.90 -9.55 0.20
CA ASP A 30 15.89 -10.63 0.33
C ASP A 30 16.68 -10.83 -0.97
N LEU A 31 16.00 -10.76 -2.13
CA LEU A 31 16.64 -10.91 -3.43
C LEU A 31 17.71 -9.85 -3.72
N ILE A 32 17.57 -8.65 -3.20
CA ILE A 32 18.56 -7.57 -3.37
C ILE A 32 19.50 -7.42 -2.16
N GLY A 33 19.33 -8.21 -1.11
CA GLY A 33 20.13 -8.17 0.11
C GLY A 33 20.01 -6.86 0.91
N ALA A 34 18.86 -6.19 0.83
CA ALA A 34 18.60 -4.94 1.55
C ALA A 34 17.89 -5.20 2.89
N LYS A 35 17.79 -4.15 3.71
CA LYS A 35 17.03 -4.21 4.97
C LYS A 35 15.63 -3.59 4.78
N PRO A 36 14.57 -4.14 5.42
CA PRO A 36 13.24 -3.57 5.37
C PRO A 36 13.20 -2.06 5.66
N VAL A 37 13.87 -1.61 6.72
CA VAL A 37 13.90 -0.20 7.11
C VAL A 37 14.43 0.75 6.02
N GLU A 38 15.32 0.28 5.17
CA GLU A 38 15.88 1.05 4.04
C GLU A 38 14.88 1.08 2.89
N VAL A 39 14.37 -0.10 2.52
CA VAL A 39 13.47 -0.27 1.36
C VAL A 39 12.14 0.47 1.57
N PHE A 40 11.55 0.39 2.77
CA PHE A 40 10.29 1.09 3.05
C PHE A 40 10.42 2.62 3.08
N ARG A 41 11.64 3.16 3.02
CA ARG A 41 11.92 4.61 3.00
C ARG A 41 12.47 5.12 1.68
N ASP A 42 12.66 4.26 0.69
CA ASP A 42 13.27 4.64 -0.60
C ASP A 42 12.55 3.98 -1.77
N GLY A 43 11.87 4.79 -2.59
CA GLY A 43 11.13 4.34 -3.76
C GLY A 43 12.01 3.70 -4.84
N ALA A 44 13.30 4.06 -4.93
CA ALA A 44 14.22 3.43 -5.86
C ALA A 44 14.62 2.04 -5.38
N LEU A 45 14.82 1.82 -4.08
CA LEU A 45 15.03 0.49 -3.52
C LEU A 45 13.78 -0.38 -3.67
N GLN A 46 12.57 0.17 -3.44
CA GLN A 46 11.32 -0.53 -3.71
C GLN A 46 11.23 -0.98 -5.17
N PHE A 47 11.54 -0.11 -6.12
CA PHE A 47 11.60 -0.47 -7.53
C PHE A 47 12.59 -1.60 -7.80
N ARG A 48 13.80 -1.56 -7.24
CA ARG A 48 14.80 -2.63 -7.39
C ARG A 48 14.31 -3.96 -6.87
N CYS A 49 13.60 -3.99 -5.75
CA CYS A 49 12.95 -5.19 -5.23
C CYS A 49 11.94 -5.77 -6.23
N ILE A 50 11.05 -4.92 -6.78
CA ILE A 50 10.03 -5.34 -7.75
C ILE A 50 10.70 -5.82 -9.04
N GLN A 51 11.75 -5.16 -9.50
CA GLN A 51 12.52 -5.55 -10.67
C GLN A 51 13.18 -6.93 -10.48
N ALA A 52 13.78 -7.19 -9.31
CA ALA A 52 14.36 -8.49 -8.97
C ALA A 52 13.28 -9.59 -8.94
N LEU A 53 12.12 -9.31 -8.36
CA LEU A 53 10.97 -10.23 -8.36
C LEU A 53 10.47 -10.51 -9.77
N ALA A 54 10.40 -9.50 -10.63
CA ALA A 54 9.99 -9.66 -12.03
C ALA A 54 10.89 -10.59 -12.82
N GLY A 55 12.17 -10.66 -12.47
CA GLY A 55 13.13 -11.61 -13.05
C GLY A 55 13.07 -13.01 -12.44
N ALA A 56 12.69 -13.11 -11.16
CA ALA A 56 12.70 -14.38 -10.42
C ALA A 56 11.40 -15.18 -10.55
N VAL A 57 10.25 -14.51 -10.77
CA VAL A 57 8.95 -15.17 -10.80
C VAL A 57 8.13 -14.77 -12.03
N HIS A 58 7.35 -15.73 -12.52
CA HIS A 58 6.38 -15.46 -13.57
C HIS A 58 5.11 -14.84 -12.98
N ALA A 59 4.84 -13.59 -13.33
CA ALA A 59 3.61 -12.88 -12.99
C ALA A 59 3.07 -12.15 -14.23
N ASP A 60 1.76 -12.13 -14.41
CA ASP A 60 1.13 -11.45 -15.56
C ASP A 60 1.05 -9.92 -15.37
N ALA A 61 1.11 -9.46 -14.14
CA ALA A 61 1.29 -8.06 -13.75
C ALA A 61 2.04 -8.00 -12.43
N LEU A 62 2.61 -6.84 -12.13
CA LEU A 62 3.34 -6.58 -10.90
C LEU A 62 2.55 -5.61 -10.01
N VAL A 63 2.77 -5.66 -8.71
CA VAL A 63 2.12 -4.77 -7.75
C VAL A 63 3.22 -3.96 -7.05
N THR A 64 2.96 -2.66 -6.82
CA THR A 64 3.89 -1.81 -6.04
C THR A 64 3.97 -2.28 -4.59
N PHE A 65 4.95 -1.75 -3.85
CA PHE A 65 5.14 -2.12 -2.45
C PHE A 65 3.86 -1.90 -1.63
N MET A 66 3.49 -2.92 -0.84
CA MET A 66 2.34 -2.86 0.05
C MET A 66 2.82 -2.55 1.47
N ASP A 67 2.61 -1.32 1.91
CA ASP A 67 2.88 -0.87 3.28
C ASP A 67 1.62 -0.18 3.83
N LEU A 68 1.00 -0.81 4.80
CA LEU A 68 -0.25 -0.35 5.40
C LEU A 68 -0.07 0.83 6.38
N SER A 69 1.15 1.35 6.54
CA SER A 69 1.45 2.47 7.43
C SER A 69 1.70 3.79 6.70
N VAL A 70 1.89 3.75 5.38
CA VAL A 70 2.31 4.92 4.58
C VAL A 70 1.32 6.07 4.66
N GLU A 71 0.05 5.77 4.37
CA GLU A 71 -1.00 6.80 4.39
C GLU A 71 -1.29 7.28 5.81
N ALA A 72 -1.28 6.38 6.79
CA ALA A 72 -1.45 6.78 8.20
C ALA A 72 -0.31 7.69 8.67
N GLU A 73 0.93 7.43 8.26
CA GLU A 73 2.07 8.31 8.54
C GLU A 73 1.87 9.69 7.90
N ALA A 74 1.32 9.77 6.68
CA ALA A 74 1.00 11.03 6.03
C ALA A 74 -0.01 11.85 6.83
N PHE A 75 -0.99 11.21 7.47
CA PHE A 75 -1.92 11.84 8.42
C PHE A 75 -1.27 12.23 9.76
N GLY A 76 -0.03 11.83 10.03
CA GLY A 76 0.70 12.16 11.25
C GLY A 76 0.80 11.02 12.27
N SER A 77 0.32 9.82 11.96
CA SER A 77 0.49 8.67 12.85
C SER A 77 1.97 8.34 13.04
N PRO A 78 2.42 8.06 14.28
CA PRO A 78 3.77 7.61 14.52
C PRO A 78 3.97 6.19 13.97
N VAL A 79 5.08 5.97 13.28
CA VAL A 79 5.43 4.68 12.68
C VAL A 79 6.72 4.15 13.28
N ARG A 80 6.67 2.92 13.76
CA ARG A 80 7.84 2.16 14.23
C ARG A 80 8.44 1.40 13.06
N TYR A 81 9.73 1.55 12.88
CA TYR A 81 10.53 0.84 11.89
C TYR A 81 11.39 -0.23 12.54
N SER A 82 11.65 -1.32 11.81
CA SER A 82 12.48 -2.43 12.24
C SER A 82 13.40 -2.87 11.10
N GLU A 83 14.54 -3.46 11.43
CA GLU A 83 15.42 -4.08 10.45
C GLU A 83 14.88 -5.40 9.90
N HIS A 84 13.92 -6.02 10.60
CA HIS A 84 13.44 -7.37 10.29
C HIS A 84 11.95 -7.46 10.00
N GLU A 85 11.20 -6.37 10.22
CA GLU A 85 9.75 -6.35 10.10
C GLU A 85 9.27 -5.17 9.26
N ASN A 86 8.06 -5.31 8.72
CA ASN A 86 7.39 -4.20 8.04
C ASN A 86 7.08 -3.06 9.02
N PRO A 87 7.06 -1.80 8.55
CA PRO A 87 6.69 -0.66 9.37
C PRO A 87 5.29 -0.83 9.97
N THR A 88 5.14 -0.41 11.22
CA THR A 88 3.88 -0.56 11.95
C THR A 88 3.49 0.75 12.61
N VAL A 89 2.23 1.16 12.44
CA VAL A 89 1.66 2.32 13.15
C VAL A 89 1.61 1.99 14.64
N SER A 90 2.04 2.93 15.48
CA SER A 90 2.00 2.84 16.94
C SER A 90 1.06 3.89 17.52
N GLY A 91 0.11 3.46 18.34
CA GLY A 91 -0.89 4.33 18.93
C GLY A 91 -2.00 4.75 17.96
N SER A 92 -2.83 5.68 18.38
CA SER A 92 -3.97 6.23 17.65
C SER A 92 -3.94 7.75 17.70
N ILE A 93 -4.25 8.41 16.59
CA ILE A 93 -4.35 9.88 16.51
C ILE A 93 -5.79 10.36 16.34
N ALA A 94 -6.75 9.46 16.17
CA ALA A 94 -8.16 9.74 15.89
C ALA A 94 -9.09 8.99 16.87
N SER A 95 -8.83 9.10 18.17
CA SER A 95 -9.57 8.38 19.22
C SER A 95 -10.82 9.09 19.71
N THR A 96 -11.03 10.37 19.36
CA THR A 96 -12.21 11.15 19.77
C THR A 96 -12.85 11.83 18.56
N PRO A 97 -14.15 12.18 18.60
CA PRO A 97 -14.80 12.92 17.52
C PRO A 97 -14.04 14.21 17.15
N GLU A 98 -13.56 14.96 18.14
CA GLU A 98 -12.84 16.22 17.93
C GLU A 98 -11.49 15.96 17.23
N ALA A 99 -10.81 14.87 17.57
CA ALA A 99 -9.57 14.49 16.92
C ALA A 99 -9.81 14.04 15.47
N ILE A 100 -10.93 13.38 15.19
CA ILE A 100 -11.33 12.99 13.83
C ILE A 100 -11.64 14.24 13.01
N ASP A 101 -12.41 15.19 13.55
CA ASP A 101 -12.78 16.43 12.87
C ASP A 101 -11.56 17.34 12.61
N ALA A 102 -10.52 17.22 13.44
CA ALA A 102 -9.27 17.96 13.28
C ALA A 102 -8.30 17.34 12.25
N LEU A 103 -8.57 16.14 11.73
CA LEU A 103 -7.71 15.51 10.72
C LEU A 103 -7.71 16.32 9.41
N ALA A 104 -6.54 16.78 9.01
CA ALA A 104 -6.35 17.36 7.69
C ALA A 104 -5.98 16.28 6.68
N VAL A 105 -6.59 16.31 5.50
CA VAL A 105 -6.21 15.43 4.39
C VAL A 105 -4.78 15.81 3.93
N PRO A 106 -3.84 14.86 3.94
CA PRO A 106 -2.47 15.16 3.54
C PRO A 106 -2.37 15.53 2.06
N GLU A 107 -1.41 16.40 1.75
CA GLU A 107 -1.06 16.68 0.36
C GLU A 107 -0.47 15.44 -0.33
N VAL A 108 -0.65 15.36 -1.65
CA VAL A 108 -0.08 14.28 -2.47
C VAL A 108 1.45 14.32 -2.36
N GLY A 109 2.05 13.19 -2.04
CA GLY A 109 3.49 13.11 -1.80
C GLY A 109 3.93 13.48 -0.37
N ALA A 110 2.99 13.66 0.56
CA ALA A 110 3.35 13.87 1.96
C ALA A 110 4.07 12.65 2.55
N LYS A 111 5.15 12.89 3.31
CA LYS A 111 5.94 11.84 3.97
C LYS A 111 6.39 10.76 2.96
N ARG A 112 6.25 9.47 3.36
CA ARG A 112 6.63 8.35 2.50
C ARG A 112 5.69 8.07 1.33
N THR A 113 4.55 8.75 1.22
CA THR A 113 3.73 8.63 0.02
C THR A 113 4.50 9.10 -1.23
N ALA A 114 5.44 10.05 -1.10
CA ALA A 114 6.35 10.44 -2.19
C ALA A 114 7.18 9.26 -2.71
N GLU A 115 7.68 8.41 -1.81
CA GLU A 115 8.50 7.25 -2.19
C GLU A 115 7.68 6.15 -2.87
N VAL A 116 6.42 5.97 -2.46
CA VAL A 116 5.49 5.06 -3.14
C VAL A 116 5.18 5.55 -4.55
N LEU A 117 4.93 6.84 -4.73
CA LEU A 117 4.72 7.44 -6.06
C LEU A 117 5.97 7.29 -6.94
N ARG A 118 7.15 7.59 -6.40
CA ARG A 118 8.43 7.40 -7.08
C ARG A 118 8.65 5.94 -7.51
N CYS A 119 8.36 4.99 -6.63
CA CYS A 119 8.41 3.56 -6.97
C CYS A 119 7.48 3.24 -8.14
N ALA A 120 6.23 3.69 -8.10
CA ALA A 120 5.25 3.46 -9.15
C ALA A 120 5.70 4.05 -10.50
N GLU A 121 6.25 5.26 -10.52
CA GLU A 121 6.80 5.91 -11.71
C GLU A 121 7.97 5.10 -12.30
N LEU A 122 8.92 4.69 -11.45
CA LEU A 122 10.06 3.88 -11.88
C LEU A 122 9.62 2.53 -12.44
N CYS A 123 8.65 1.87 -11.81
CA CYS A 123 8.08 0.61 -12.29
C CYS A 123 7.40 0.80 -13.65
N ALA A 124 6.56 1.83 -13.80
CA ALA A 124 5.84 2.10 -15.04
C ALA A 124 6.79 2.45 -16.21
N ALA A 125 7.91 3.11 -15.92
CA ALA A 125 8.89 3.50 -16.93
C ALA A 125 9.80 2.34 -17.38
N ASN A 126 10.15 1.41 -16.47
CA ASN A 126 11.26 0.48 -16.68
C ASN A 126 10.86 -0.99 -16.74
N LEU A 127 9.62 -1.36 -16.37
CA LEU A 127 9.18 -2.75 -16.41
C LEU A 127 8.37 -3.05 -17.68
N ASP A 128 8.45 -4.29 -18.14
CA ASP A 128 7.85 -4.78 -19.37
C ASP A 128 6.40 -5.30 -19.19
N ARG A 129 5.89 -5.27 -17.95
CA ARG A 129 4.58 -5.80 -17.57
C ARG A 129 3.70 -4.71 -16.99
N PRO A 130 2.35 -4.87 -17.01
CA PRO A 130 1.45 -3.98 -16.31
C PRO A 130 1.81 -3.89 -14.83
N VAL A 131 1.77 -2.67 -14.28
CA VAL A 131 2.02 -2.40 -12.87
C VAL A 131 0.75 -1.86 -12.22
N LEU A 132 0.36 -2.46 -11.11
CA LEU A 132 -0.77 -2.05 -10.30
C LEU A 132 -0.25 -1.28 -9.07
N GLY A 133 -0.69 -0.05 -8.91
CA GLY A 133 -0.43 0.74 -7.71
C GLY A 133 -1.24 0.20 -6.54
N GLY A 134 -0.57 -0.10 -5.41
CA GLY A 134 -1.22 -0.48 -4.16
C GLY A 134 -1.44 0.73 -3.27
N MET A 135 -2.58 0.76 -2.58
CA MET A 135 -2.89 1.73 -1.53
C MET A 135 -3.77 1.09 -0.46
N ILE A 136 -3.75 1.63 0.75
CA ILE A 136 -4.63 1.16 1.82
C ILE A 136 -6.09 1.55 1.52
N GLY A 137 -7.02 0.64 1.81
CA GLY A 137 -8.45 0.95 1.72
C GLY A 137 -8.93 1.86 2.86
N PRO A 138 -10.00 2.65 2.67
CA PRO A 138 -10.45 3.65 3.66
C PRO A 138 -10.79 3.04 5.02
N PHE A 139 -11.39 1.86 5.08
CA PHE A 139 -11.67 1.18 6.35
C PHE A 139 -10.39 0.78 7.09
N SER A 140 -9.42 0.23 6.36
CA SER A 140 -8.13 -0.15 6.93
C SER A 140 -7.31 1.07 7.37
N LEU A 141 -7.39 2.18 6.62
CA LEU A 141 -6.76 3.45 7.01
C LEU A 141 -7.40 3.99 8.29
N ALA A 142 -8.72 4.03 8.37
CA ALA A 142 -9.42 4.44 9.59
C ALA A 142 -8.95 3.63 10.80
N GLY A 143 -8.81 2.29 10.66
CA GLY A 143 -8.29 1.43 11.72
C GLY A 143 -6.81 1.63 12.07
N ARG A 144 -6.04 2.32 11.21
CA ARG A 144 -4.67 2.74 11.52
C ARG A 144 -4.61 4.12 12.18
N LEU A 145 -5.57 4.98 11.91
CA LEU A 145 -5.67 6.33 12.52
C LEU A 145 -6.30 6.28 13.90
N ALA A 146 -7.31 5.41 14.06
CA ALA A 146 -7.95 5.07 15.33
C ALA A 146 -7.60 3.62 15.71
N ASP A 147 -8.21 3.07 16.75
CA ASP A 147 -8.14 1.65 17.05
C ASP A 147 -9.20 0.87 16.24
N MET A 148 -8.84 -0.27 15.66
CA MET A 148 -9.76 -1.07 14.84
C MET A 148 -10.94 -1.58 15.66
N THR A 149 -10.72 -1.95 16.93
CA THR A 149 -11.78 -2.41 17.84
C THR A 149 -12.77 -1.29 18.13
N GLU A 150 -12.26 -0.09 18.38
CA GLU A 150 -13.08 1.11 18.59
C GLU A 150 -13.99 1.40 17.38
N ILE A 151 -13.43 1.36 16.17
CA ILE A 151 -14.20 1.57 14.93
C ILE A 151 -15.30 0.52 14.77
N MET A 152 -15.00 -0.75 15.05
CA MET A 152 -16.00 -1.82 14.98
C MET A 152 -17.13 -1.62 15.99
N ILE A 153 -16.80 -1.21 17.21
CA ILE A 153 -17.79 -0.90 18.26
C ILE A 153 -18.66 0.28 17.84
N LEU A 154 -18.06 1.36 17.33
CA LEU A 154 -18.77 2.53 16.85
C LEU A 154 -19.71 2.20 15.67
N ALA A 155 -19.25 1.39 14.72
CA ALA A 155 -20.07 0.94 13.59
C ALA A 155 -21.28 0.11 14.06
N LEU A 156 -21.09 -0.80 15.01
CA LEU A 156 -22.18 -1.59 15.58
C LEU A 156 -23.22 -0.73 16.33
N ARG A 157 -22.76 0.25 17.12
CA ARG A 157 -23.63 1.20 17.83
C ARG A 157 -24.42 2.07 16.86
N ALA A 158 -23.79 2.59 15.82
CA ALA A 158 -24.44 3.38 14.78
C ALA A 158 -25.47 2.57 13.99
N ALA A 159 -25.20 1.30 13.71
CA ALA A 159 -26.18 0.41 13.07
C ALA A 159 -27.40 0.13 13.95
N ALA A 160 -27.19 -0.06 15.27
CA ALA A 160 -28.27 -0.30 16.22
C ALA A 160 -29.16 0.91 16.48
N SER A 161 -28.65 2.13 16.29
CA SER A 161 -29.39 3.38 16.51
C SER A 161 -30.18 3.88 15.29
N ARG A 162 -30.07 3.21 14.13
CA ARG A 162 -30.88 3.57 12.94
C ARG A 162 -32.34 3.16 13.15
N PRO A 163 -33.31 4.07 13.00
CA PRO A 163 -34.71 3.72 13.00
C PRO A 163 -34.99 2.76 11.82
N ARG A 164 -35.82 1.75 12.05
CA ARG A 164 -36.28 0.82 11.02
C ARG A 164 -37.28 1.50 10.09
#